data_e0f9602b8cd11b1dd6793fd9e6f72dd3
#
_entry.id   e0f9602b8cd11b1dd6793fd9e6f72dd3
#
_cell.length_a   1.000
_cell.length_b   1.000
_cell.length_c   1.000
_cell.angle_alpha   90.00
_cell.angle_beta   90.00
_cell.angle_gamma   90.00
#
_symmetry.space_group_name_H-M   'P 1'
#
loop_
_entity.id
_entity.type
_entity.pdbx_description
1 polymer ?
#
loop_
_entity_poly.entity_id
_entity_poly.type
_entity_poly.pdbx_seq_one_letter_code
_entity_poly.pdbx_strand_id
1 'polypeptide(L)'
;MRTVLVTGPGGAGRTTVAAATALAAARSGTRVTLLTSDRLPGELAGVTVRRIDSAAHFRAELLAFQDRAGAVLDLLGASRLDAEELTELPGAEQLALLSALREAAADEPGLLVVDLPPAGRALAALALPEQLRRYLRRLLPPERQAARSLRPVLAQLAGVPMPAQWLYETAARWDLELAAVQAVIEDPGTTVRLVAEPGPAAAETLRTARLGIAVQRLALDAVVANRLLPVETPDPWLAGLVAQQRKHLDELAGEFPVVREVAHLGRDPRGDDDLERLGIASGPDESPVPQWTIEDRLAEDDVLVWRLPLPGAVKDGLALVRRGDELLLTVGPFRRIAALPSALRRCTVTGARLHDGVLEIRFAPDPELWPRGR
;
A
#
# COMPACT_ATOMS: atom_id res chain seq x y z
N MET A 1 16.27 5.04 4.88
CA MET A 1 15.87 5.10 3.47
C MET A 1 14.57 5.89 3.38
N ARG A 2 14.36 6.69 2.34
CA ARG A 2 13.07 7.34 2.07
C ARG A 2 12.39 6.66 0.89
N THR A 3 11.06 6.52 0.94
CA THR A 3 10.28 5.92 -0.16
C THR A 3 9.11 6.82 -0.53
N VAL A 4 8.97 7.14 -1.82
CA VAL A 4 7.83 7.89 -2.36
C VAL A 4 7.04 6.98 -3.29
N LEU A 5 5.82 6.66 -2.89
CA LEU A 5 4.86 5.84 -3.61
C LEU A 5 3.96 6.76 -4.45
N VAL A 6 4.14 6.77 -5.77
CA VAL A 6 3.40 7.67 -6.67
C VAL A 6 2.20 6.94 -7.25
N THR A 7 0.99 7.45 -7.03
CA THR A 7 -0.25 6.86 -7.57
C THR A 7 -1.31 7.93 -7.84
N GLY A 8 -2.47 7.55 -8.38
CA GLY A 8 -3.57 8.45 -8.72
C GLY A 8 -4.51 7.84 -9.75
N PRO A 9 -5.41 8.60 -10.36
CA PRO A 9 -6.22 8.16 -11.49
C PRO A 9 -5.39 7.66 -12.66
N GLY A 10 -5.95 6.77 -13.47
CA GLY A 10 -5.34 6.37 -14.74
C GLY A 10 -5.19 7.57 -15.69
N GLY A 11 -4.06 7.64 -16.41
CA GLY A 11 -3.82 8.72 -17.37
C GLY A 11 -3.40 10.07 -16.80
N ALA A 12 -3.36 10.24 -15.48
CA ALA A 12 -3.04 11.53 -14.82
C ALA A 12 -1.55 11.94 -14.90
N GLY A 13 -0.67 11.12 -15.48
CA GLY A 13 0.76 11.42 -15.58
C GLY A 13 1.59 10.92 -14.41
N ARG A 14 1.15 9.86 -13.70
CA ARG A 14 1.85 9.24 -12.57
C ARG A 14 3.30 8.90 -12.88
N THR A 15 3.53 8.16 -13.96
CA THR A 15 4.87 7.74 -14.43
C THR A 15 5.76 8.96 -14.70
N THR A 16 5.21 10.00 -15.31
CA THR A 16 5.93 11.26 -15.56
C THR A 16 6.32 11.96 -14.25
N VAL A 17 5.40 12.04 -13.28
CA VAL A 17 5.66 12.63 -11.96
C VAL A 17 6.67 11.82 -11.17
N ALA A 18 6.57 10.46 -11.22
CA ALA A 18 7.55 9.58 -10.60
C ALA A 18 8.95 9.79 -11.21
N ALA A 19 9.05 9.84 -12.53
CA ALA A 19 10.31 10.08 -13.23
C ALA A 19 10.90 11.47 -12.88
N ALA A 20 10.08 12.52 -12.88
CA ALA A 20 10.52 13.87 -12.52
C ALA A 20 10.96 13.97 -11.05
N THR A 21 10.25 13.29 -10.13
CA THR A 21 10.63 13.18 -8.70
C THR A 21 12.00 12.50 -8.56
N ALA A 22 12.21 11.40 -9.27
CA ALA A 22 13.47 10.65 -9.22
C ALA A 22 14.63 11.49 -9.81
N LEU A 23 14.41 12.12 -10.95
CA LEU A 23 15.41 12.99 -11.60
C LEU A 23 15.80 14.18 -10.72
N ALA A 24 14.83 14.88 -10.13
CA ALA A 24 15.07 16.00 -9.22
C ALA A 24 15.92 15.59 -8.00
N ALA A 25 15.68 14.39 -7.44
CA ALA A 25 16.47 13.86 -6.34
C ALA A 25 17.90 13.48 -6.79
N ALA A 26 18.04 12.84 -7.94
CA ALA A 26 19.35 12.49 -8.48
C ALA A 26 20.22 13.75 -8.72
N ARG A 27 19.62 14.82 -9.25
CA ARG A 27 20.31 16.10 -9.45
C ARG A 27 20.70 16.80 -8.14
N SER A 28 19.99 16.54 -7.05
CA SER A 28 20.41 17.00 -5.71
C SER A 28 21.51 16.13 -5.07
N GLY A 29 22.08 15.17 -5.81
CA GLY A 29 23.14 14.26 -5.36
C GLY A 29 22.66 13.06 -4.54
N THR A 30 21.35 12.79 -4.51
CA THR A 30 20.81 11.62 -3.82
C THR A 30 20.95 10.38 -4.71
N ARG A 31 21.33 9.23 -4.15
CA ARG A 31 21.28 7.94 -4.85
C ARG A 31 19.82 7.50 -4.95
N VAL A 32 19.28 7.43 -6.17
CA VAL A 32 17.88 7.21 -6.44
C VAL A 32 17.66 5.91 -7.22
N THR A 33 16.67 5.14 -6.78
CA THR A 33 16.11 4.02 -7.56
C THR A 33 14.65 4.33 -7.90
N LEU A 34 14.29 4.18 -9.18
CA LEU A 34 12.92 4.29 -9.68
C LEU A 34 12.42 2.91 -10.08
N LEU A 35 11.33 2.45 -9.45
CA LEU A 35 10.58 1.26 -9.86
C LEU A 35 9.40 1.66 -10.74
N THR A 36 9.25 1.05 -11.92
CA THR A 36 8.11 1.28 -12.80
C THR A 36 7.85 0.06 -13.69
N SER A 37 6.59 -0.21 -14.02
CA SER A 37 6.18 -1.14 -15.08
C SER A 37 5.98 -0.44 -16.43
N ASP A 38 5.84 0.89 -16.41
CA ASP A 38 5.51 1.69 -17.59
C ASP A 38 6.77 2.16 -18.36
N ARG A 39 6.58 2.62 -19.58
CA ARG A 39 7.64 3.23 -20.38
C ARG A 39 7.89 4.64 -19.89
N LEU A 40 9.15 4.97 -19.65
CA LEU A 40 9.59 6.31 -19.30
C LEU A 40 9.69 7.21 -20.54
N PRO A 41 9.59 8.55 -20.36
CA PRO A 41 9.73 9.52 -21.45
C PRO A 41 11.15 9.58 -22.05
N GLY A 42 12.13 8.93 -21.43
CA GLY A 42 13.53 8.86 -21.85
C GLY A 42 14.39 8.14 -20.83
N GLU A 43 15.70 8.12 -21.06
CA GLU A 43 16.68 7.73 -20.04
C GLU A 43 16.78 8.84 -19.00
N LEU A 44 16.94 8.49 -17.73
CA LEU A 44 17.02 9.44 -16.62
C LEU A 44 18.44 9.53 -16.10
N ALA A 45 19.09 10.65 -16.25
CA ALA A 45 20.48 10.84 -15.82
C ALA A 45 20.62 10.69 -14.29
N GLY A 46 21.50 9.82 -13.86
CA GLY A 46 21.80 9.58 -12.44
C GLY A 46 20.73 8.80 -11.66
N VAL A 47 19.69 8.26 -12.32
CA VAL A 47 18.65 7.44 -11.73
C VAL A 47 18.84 5.98 -12.10
N THR A 48 18.87 5.09 -11.11
CA THR A 48 18.80 3.65 -11.34
C THR A 48 17.36 3.26 -11.61
N VAL A 49 17.03 2.93 -12.86
CA VAL A 49 15.69 2.48 -13.25
C VAL A 49 15.61 0.97 -13.18
N ARG A 50 14.66 0.46 -12.39
CA ARG A 50 14.29 -0.97 -12.34
C ARG A 50 12.91 -1.17 -12.93
N ARG A 51 12.86 -1.94 -14.00
CA ARG A 51 11.61 -2.26 -14.68
C ARG A 51 10.96 -3.47 -14.05
N ILE A 52 9.67 -3.37 -13.74
CA ILE A 52 8.86 -4.48 -13.25
C ILE A 52 8.26 -5.20 -14.46
N ASP A 53 8.70 -6.44 -14.69
CA ASP A 53 8.13 -7.34 -15.70
C ASP A 53 7.34 -8.44 -14.98
N SER A 54 6.02 -8.25 -14.85
CA SER A 54 5.15 -9.16 -14.11
C SER A 54 5.06 -10.54 -14.78
N ALA A 55 5.08 -10.61 -16.11
CA ALA A 55 5.01 -11.87 -16.84
C ALA A 55 6.31 -12.69 -16.66
N ALA A 56 7.46 -12.04 -16.73
CA ALA A 56 8.75 -12.70 -16.48
C ALA A 56 8.86 -13.17 -15.03
N HIS A 57 8.45 -12.32 -14.07
CA HIS A 57 8.43 -12.67 -12.65
C HIS A 57 7.51 -13.85 -12.36
N PHE A 58 6.28 -13.83 -12.89
CA PHE A 58 5.33 -14.93 -12.71
C PHE A 58 5.88 -16.26 -13.24
N ARG A 59 6.46 -16.26 -14.47
CA ARG A 59 7.08 -17.46 -15.04
C ARG A 59 8.20 -17.99 -14.17
N ALA A 60 9.12 -17.13 -13.75
CA ALA A 60 10.25 -17.51 -12.92
C ALA A 60 9.81 -18.14 -11.58
N GLU A 61 8.83 -17.51 -10.90
CA GLU A 61 8.33 -18.01 -9.62
C GLU A 61 7.58 -19.35 -9.77
N LEU A 62 6.78 -19.51 -10.84
CA LEU A 62 6.05 -20.76 -11.06
C LEU A 62 6.98 -21.90 -11.43
N LEU A 63 8.00 -21.67 -12.26
CA LEU A 63 9.00 -22.69 -12.59
C LEU A 63 9.81 -23.07 -11.34
N ALA A 64 10.25 -22.09 -10.55
CA ALA A 64 10.93 -22.35 -9.29
C ALA A 64 10.05 -23.09 -8.27
N PHE A 65 8.73 -22.86 -8.29
CA PHE A 65 7.78 -23.62 -7.49
C PHE A 65 7.68 -25.08 -7.98
N GLN A 66 7.56 -25.32 -9.28
CA GLN A 66 7.51 -26.67 -9.86
C GLN A 66 8.77 -27.47 -9.53
N ASP A 67 9.95 -26.85 -9.61
CA ASP A 67 11.22 -27.51 -9.24
C ASP A 67 11.24 -27.93 -7.78
N ARG A 68 10.79 -27.06 -6.88
CA ARG A 68 10.72 -27.36 -5.42
C ARG A 68 9.64 -28.42 -5.09
N ALA A 69 8.54 -28.41 -5.83
CA ALA A 69 7.44 -29.34 -5.64
C ALA A 69 7.60 -30.65 -6.46
N GLY A 70 8.71 -30.82 -7.17
CA GLY A 70 8.91 -31.90 -8.14
C GLY A 70 8.56 -33.27 -7.63
N ALA A 71 9.09 -33.66 -6.45
CA ALA A 71 8.78 -34.97 -5.83
C ALA A 71 7.28 -35.17 -5.54
N VAL A 72 6.54 -34.13 -5.23
CA VAL A 72 5.08 -34.19 -4.98
C VAL A 72 4.33 -34.27 -6.30
N LEU A 73 4.75 -33.52 -7.31
CA LEU A 73 4.17 -33.55 -8.64
C LEU A 73 4.36 -34.94 -9.28
N ASP A 74 5.56 -35.51 -9.15
CA ASP A 74 5.88 -36.86 -9.64
C ASP A 74 5.02 -37.92 -8.92
N LEU A 75 4.82 -37.79 -7.61
CA LEU A 75 3.94 -38.69 -6.84
C LEU A 75 2.47 -38.61 -7.27
N LEU A 76 2.02 -37.42 -7.68
CA LEU A 76 0.66 -37.20 -8.16
C LEU A 76 0.50 -37.51 -9.66
N GLY A 77 1.57 -37.90 -10.36
CA GLY A 77 1.56 -38.11 -11.81
C GLY A 77 1.25 -36.82 -12.59
N ALA A 78 1.53 -35.66 -12.02
CA ALA A 78 1.31 -34.37 -12.68
C ALA A 78 2.42 -34.05 -13.67
N SER A 79 2.04 -33.59 -14.86
CA SER A 79 2.99 -33.07 -15.84
C SER A 79 3.49 -31.68 -15.43
N ARG A 80 4.77 -31.38 -15.69
CA ARG A 80 5.32 -30.04 -15.51
C ARG A 80 4.93 -29.19 -16.71
N LEU A 81 4.71 -27.90 -16.45
CA LEU A 81 4.44 -26.92 -17.49
C LEU A 81 5.77 -26.33 -18.01
N ASP A 82 5.87 -26.14 -19.30
CA ASP A 82 7.00 -25.46 -19.93
C ASP A 82 6.83 -23.93 -19.85
N ALA A 83 7.94 -23.19 -19.93
CA ALA A 83 7.93 -21.73 -19.79
C ALA A 83 7.02 -21.03 -20.82
N GLU A 84 6.92 -21.60 -22.02
CA GLU A 84 6.12 -21.11 -23.14
C GLU A 84 4.61 -21.31 -22.95
N GLU A 85 4.22 -22.26 -22.09
CA GLU A 85 2.81 -22.52 -21.74
C GLU A 85 2.28 -21.56 -20.68
N LEU A 86 3.19 -20.85 -19.97
CA LEU A 86 2.83 -20.03 -18.83
C LEU A 86 2.35 -18.65 -19.25
N THR A 87 1.07 -18.40 -19.02
CA THR A 87 0.42 -17.09 -19.18
C THR A 87 0.22 -16.45 -17.82
N GLU A 88 0.48 -15.16 -17.72
CA GLU A 88 0.31 -14.39 -16.48
C GLU A 88 -1.11 -14.51 -15.91
N LEU A 89 -1.21 -14.78 -14.62
CA LEU A 89 -2.49 -14.88 -13.91
C LEU A 89 -2.87 -13.56 -13.25
N PRO A 90 -4.18 -13.29 -13.03
CA PRO A 90 -4.62 -12.16 -12.23
C PRO A 90 -3.97 -12.17 -10.84
N GLY A 91 -3.37 -11.06 -10.45
CA GLY A 91 -2.62 -10.93 -9.18
C GLY A 91 -1.10 -11.02 -9.34
N ALA A 92 -0.59 -11.49 -10.47
CA ALA A 92 0.86 -11.57 -10.71
C ALA A 92 1.53 -10.18 -10.71
N GLU A 93 0.86 -9.14 -11.27
CA GLU A 93 1.35 -7.75 -11.21
C GLU A 93 1.61 -7.28 -9.78
N GLN A 94 0.70 -7.59 -8.84
CA GLN A 94 0.83 -7.18 -7.45
C GLN A 94 2.01 -7.89 -6.78
N LEU A 95 2.19 -9.19 -7.03
CA LEU A 95 3.30 -9.96 -6.46
C LEU A 95 4.64 -9.51 -7.04
N ALA A 96 4.72 -9.24 -8.34
CA ALA A 96 5.91 -8.71 -8.98
C ALA A 96 6.30 -7.33 -8.42
N LEU A 97 5.31 -6.43 -8.23
CA LEU A 97 5.52 -5.13 -7.60
C LEU A 97 6.07 -5.27 -6.17
N LEU A 98 5.49 -6.14 -5.35
CA LEU A 98 5.92 -6.35 -3.97
C LEU A 98 7.33 -6.96 -3.89
N SER A 99 7.66 -7.90 -4.78
CA SER A 99 9.00 -8.46 -4.87
C SER A 99 10.04 -7.41 -5.30
N ALA A 100 9.72 -6.62 -6.34
CA ALA A 100 10.58 -5.54 -6.80
C ALA A 100 10.80 -4.46 -5.73
N LEU A 101 9.75 -4.13 -4.95
CA LEU A 101 9.83 -3.19 -3.83
C LEU A 101 10.81 -3.70 -2.75
N ARG A 102 10.70 -4.98 -2.37
CA ARG A 102 11.61 -5.62 -1.40
C ARG A 102 13.06 -5.59 -1.89
N GLU A 103 13.28 -6.00 -3.14
CA GLU A 103 14.62 -6.07 -3.72
C GLU A 103 15.27 -4.70 -3.86
N ALA A 104 14.51 -3.69 -4.30
CA ALA A 104 15.03 -2.33 -4.41
C ALA A 104 15.32 -1.70 -3.05
N ALA A 105 14.52 -2.01 -2.03
CA ALA A 105 14.75 -1.54 -0.67
C ALA A 105 16.01 -2.17 -0.04
N ALA A 106 16.32 -3.43 -0.35
CA ALA A 106 17.51 -4.13 0.14
C ALA A 106 18.83 -3.51 -0.37
N ASP A 107 18.81 -2.76 -1.47
CA ASP A 107 19.98 -2.02 -1.96
C ASP A 107 20.24 -0.71 -1.22
N GLU A 108 19.37 -0.35 -0.27
CA GLU A 108 19.45 0.85 0.57
C GLU A 108 19.67 2.14 -0.24
N PRO A 109 18.82 2.47 -1.24
CA PRO A 109 18.94 3.74 -1.93
C PRO A 109 18.70 4.91 -0.96
N GLY A 110 19.23 6.09 -1.26
CA GLY A 110 18.89 7.30 -0.50
C GLY A 110 17.42 7.65 -0.65
N LEU A 111 16.88 7.49 -1.89
CA LEU A 111 15.47 7.63 -2.21
C LEU A 111 15.02 6.49 -3.13
N LEU A 112 13.91 5.84 -2.77
CA LEU A 112 13.19 4.90 -3.60
C LEU A 112 11.89 5.56 -4.09
N VAL A 113 11.75 5.72 -5.40
CA VAL A 113 10.52 6.20 -6.03
C VAL A 113 9.83 5.01 -6.68
N VAL A 114 8.55 4.84 -6.41
CA VAL A 114 7.76 3.72 -6.94
C VAL A 114 6.57 4.25 -7.73
N ASP A 115 6.58 4.02 -9.03
CA ASP A 115 5.44 4.29 -9.92
C ASP A 115 4.43 3.17 -9.78
N LEU A 116 3.38 3.44 -9.00
CA LEU A 116 2.34 2.47 -8.67
C LEU A 116 1.22 2.46 -9.72
N PRO A 117 0.47 1.37 -9.82
CA PRO A 117 -0.75 1.32 -10.64
C PRO A 117 -1.79 2.33 -10.15
N PRO A 118 -2.94 2.50 -10.84
CA PRO A 118 -4.02 3.40 -10.40
C PRO A 118 -4.43 3.15 -8.95
N ALA A 119 -4.78 4.23 -8.23
CA ALA A 119 -4.90 4.30 -6.77
C ALA A 119 -5.65 3.13 -6.11
N GLY A 120 -6.75 2.68 -6.68
CA GLY A 120 -7.50 1.53 -6.13
C GLY A 120 -6.69 0.23 -6.16
N ARG A 121 -5.96 -0.03 -7.25
CA ARG A 121 -5.08 -1.21 -7.38
C ARG A 121 -3.83 -1.06 -6.52
N ALA A 122 -3.26 0.13 -6.45
CA ALA A 122 -2.11 0.43 -5.61
C ALA A 122 -2.39 0.14 -4.14
N LEU A 123 -3.48 0.70 -3.59
CA LEU A 123 -3.86 0.50 -2.21
C LEU A 123 -4.20 -0.96 -1.88
N ALA A 124 -4.81 -1.69 -2.83
CA ALA A 124 -5.04 -3.12 -2.67
C ALA A 124 -3.72 -3.89 -2.63
N ALA A 125 -2.75 -3.57 -3.50
CA ALA A 125 -1.43 -4.20 -3.51
C ALA A 125 -0.65 -3.93 -2.21
N LEU A 126 -0.67 -2.68 -1.72
CA LEU A 126 0.00 -2.30 -0.47
C LEU A 126 -0.60 -2.97 0.78
N ALA A 127 -1.88 -3.37 0.73
CA ALA A 127 -2.54 -4.10 1.81
C ALA A 127 -2.24 -5.61 1.80
N LEU A 128 -1.78 -6.18 0.68
CA LEU A 128 -1.58 -7.63 0.51
C LEU A 128 -0.59 -8.23 1.51
N PRO A 129 0.58 -7.64 1.82
CA PRO A 129 1.53 -8.27 2.73
C PRO A 129 0.93 -8.56 4.11
N GLU A 130 0.24 -7.58 4.73
CA GLU A 130 -0.43 -7.76 6.02
C GLU A 130 -1.50 -8.86 5.96
N GLN A 131 -2.32 -8.87 4.90
CA GLN A 131 -3.40 -9.84 4.71
C GLN A 131 -2.87 -11.26 4.49
N LEU A 132 -1.89 -11.45 3.60
CA LEU A 132 -1.32 -12.75 3.29
C LEU A 132 -0.58 -13.34 4.50
N ARG A 133 0.21 -12.53 5.22
CA ARG A 133 0.87 -12.95 6.46
C ARG A 133 -0.14 -13.41 7.51
N ARG A 134 -1.24 -12.69 7.65
CA ARG A 134 -2.32 -13.08 8.56
C ARG A 134 -2.94 -14.42 8.14
N TYR A 135 -3.18 -14.64 6.84
CA TYR A 135 -3.72 -15.93 6.36
C TYR A 135 -2.72 -17.06 6.57
N LEU A 136 -1.44 -16.86 6.26
CA LEU A 136 -0.40 -17.86 6.50
C LEU A 136 -0.34 -18.28 7.97
N ARG A 137 -0.31 -17.33 8.89
CA ARG A 137 -0.30 -17.63 10.35
C ARG A 137 -1.54 -18.34 10.83
N ARG A 138 -2.72 -18.04 10.25
CA ARG A 138 -3.98 -18.66 10.66
C ARG A 138 -4.16 -20.06 10.08
N LEU A 139 -3.73 -20.29 8.85
CA LEU A 139 -3.83 -21.59 8.17
C LEU A 139 -2.72 -22.55 8.60
N LEU A 140 -1.52 -22.03 8.82
CA LEU A 140 -0.31 -22.77 9.16
C LEU A 140 0.32 -22.23 10.46
N PRO A 141 -0.34 -22.41 11.63
CA PRO A 141 0.15 -21.83 12.88
C PRO A 141 1.49 -22.47 13.28
N PRO A 142 2.50 -21.66 13.64
CA PRO A 142 3.86 -22.14 13.99
C PRO A 142 3.88 -23.05 15.22
N GLU A 143 2.95 -22.88 16.17
CA GLU A 143 2.85 -23.73 17.36
C GLU A 143 2.53 -25.20 17.00
N ARG A 144 1.75 -25.42 15.94
CA ARG A 144 1.45 -26.77 15.44
C ARG A 144 2.65 -27.39 14.73
N GLN A 145 3.54 -26.60 14.17
CA GLN A 145 4.80 -27.04 13.57
C GLN A 145 5.76 -27.57 14.65
N ALA A 146 5.94 -26.83 15.74
CA ALA A 146 6.77 -27.24 16.87
C ALA A 146 6.25 -28.52 17.57
N ALA A 147 4.92 -28.66 17.74
CA ALA A 147 4.31 -29.85 18.31
C ALA A 147 4.44 -31.10 17.43
N ARG A 148 4.61 -30.96 16.12
CA ARG A 148 4.77 -32.05 15.15
C ARG A 148 6.21 -32.50 14.99
N SER A 149 7.20 -31.67 15.26
CA SER A 149 8.63 -32.04 15.24
C SER A 149 8.96 -33.15 16.25
N LEU A 150 8.10 -33.38 17.24
CA LEU A 150 8.19 -34.44 18.22
C LEU A 150 7.47 -35.78 17.81
N ARG A 151 6.83 -35.82 16.62
CA ARG A 151 6.03 -36.98 16.18
C ARG A 151 6.50 -37.72 14.90
N PRO A 152 7.73 -37.61 14.40
CA PRO A 152 8.10 -38.30 13.15
C PRO A 152 8.01 -39.83 13.24
N VAL A 153 8.25 -40.41 14.40
CA VAL A 153 8.27 -41.86 14.60
C VAL A 153 6.87 -42.51 14.59
N LEU A 154 5.84 -41.81 15.08
CA LEU A 154 4.47 -42.33 15.11
C LEU A 154 3.72 -42.14 13.80
N ALA A 155 4.04 -41.13 13.01
CA ALA A 155 3.38 -40.87 11.74
C ALA A 155 3.86 -41.82 10.62
N GLN A 156 5.12 -42.23 10.64
CA GLN A 156 5.64 -43.26 9.73
C GLN A 156 4.97 -44.61 9.91
N LEU A 157 4.52 -44.92 11.13
CA LEU A 157 3.81 -46.17 11.44
C LEU A 157 2.32 -46.14 11.06
N ALA A 158 1.73 -44.94 10.87
CA ALA A 158 0.28 -44.82 10.65
C ALA A 158 -0.09 -44.61 9.16
N GLY A 159 0.87 -44.53 8.22
CA GLY A 159 0.59 -44.38 6.79
C GLY A 159 -0.18 -43.09 6.40
N VAL A 160 -0.26 -42.11 7.30
CA VAL A 160 -0.94 -40.83 7.02
C VAL A 160 0.01 -39.92 6.22
N PRO A 161 -0.37 -39.45 5.01
CA PRO A 161 0.44 -38.49 4.27
C PRO A 161 0.54 -37.23 5.11
N MET A 162 1.73 -36.94 5.66
CA MET A 162 1.98 -35.64 6.30
C MET A 162 1.98 -34.55 5.24
N PRO A 163 1.36 -33.39 5.50
CA PRO A 163 1.64 -32.20 4.70
C PRO A 163 3.16 -32.02 4.70
N ALA A 164 3.74 -32.07 3.53
CA ALA A 164 5.18 -32.16 3.38
C ALA A 164 5.85 -31.00 4.14
N GLN A 165 6.97 -31.25 4.79
CA GLN A 165 7.78 -30.27 5.53
C GLN A 165 8.06 -29.04 4.68
N TRP A 166 8.23 -29.21 3.36
CA TRP A 166 8.43 -28.13 2.39
C TRP A 166 7.32 -27.08 2.39
N LEU A 167 6.06 -27.44 2.69
CA LEU A 167 4.93 -26.50 2.73
C LEU A 167 5.10 -25.49 3.88
N TYR A 168 5.53 -25.96 5.05
CA TYR A 168 5.81 -25.08 6.20
C TYR A 168 7.04 -24.22 5.98
N GLU A 169 8.10 -24.79 5.38
CA GLU A 169 9.31 -24.05 5.00
C GLU A 169 9.00 -22.97 3.97
N THR A 170 8.19 -23.29 2.97
CA THR A 170 7.74 -22.33 1.96
C THR A 170 6.88 -21.23 2.58
N ALA A 171 5.94 -21.58 3.47
CA ALA A 171 5.10 -20.59 4.15
C ALA A 171 5.93 -19.67 5.08
N ALA A 172 6.91 -20.23 5.80
CA ALA A 172 7.82 -19.46 6.65
C ALA A 172 8.66 -18.47 5.83
N ARG A 173 9.18 -18.91 4.69
CA ARG A 173 9.92 -18.03 3.78
C ARG A 173 9.03 -16.90 3.24
N TRP A 174 7.82 -17.20 2.78
CA TRP A 174 6.87 -16.20 2.33
C TRP A 174 6.48 -15.22 3.45
N ASP A 175 6.30 -15.69 4.68
CA ASP A 175 6.03 -14.77 5.82
C ASP A 175 7.20 -13.81 6.03
N LEU A 176 8.45 -14.26 5.89
CA LEU A 176 9.64 -13.41 5.99
C LEU A 176 9.73 -12.40 4.84
N GLU A 177 9.50 -12.84 3.60
CA GLU A 177 9.51 -11.97 2.43
C GLU A 177 8.43 -10.90 2.50
N LEU A 178 7.20 -11.29 2.86
CA LEU A 178 6.09 -10.37 3.07
C LEU A 178 6.32 -9.44 4.27
N ALA A 179 7.01 -9.92 5.32
CA ALA A 179 7.40 -9.08 6.46
C ALA A 179 8.37 -7.97 6.04
N ALA A 180 9.33 -8.29 5.19
CA ALA A 180 10.28 -7.31 4.67
C ALA A 180 9.58 -6.24 3.82
N VAL A 181 8.65 -6.64 2.94
CA VAL A 181 7.83 -5.67 2.18
C VAL A 181 6.98 -4.82 3.10
N GLN A 182 6.32 -5.42 4.08
CA GLN A 182 5.48 -4.71 5.05
C GLN A 182 6.31 -3.68 5.83
N ALA A 183 7.54 -4.01 6.21
CA ALA A 183 8.45 -3.09 6.88
C ALA A 183 8.78 -1.85 6.04
N VAL A 184 8.95 -2.01 4.71
CA VAL A 184 9.14 -0.87 3.79
C VAL A 184 7.88 0.00 3.70
N ILE A 185 6.71 -0.64 3.59
CA ILE A 185 5.43 0.09 3.47
C ILE A 185 5.10 0.87 4.76
N GLU A 186 5.38 0.29 5.93
CA GLU A 186 5.09 0.87 7.24
C GLU A 186 6.22 1.76 7.78
N ASP A 187 7.32 1.90 7.04
CA ASP A 187 8.43 2.77 7.43
C ASP A 187 7.95 4.23 7.53
N PRO A 188 8.28 4.97 8.59
CA PRO A 188 7.92 6.40 8.73
C PRO A 188 8.43 7.28 7.57
N GLY A 189 9.49 6.87 6.89
CA GLY A 189 10.01 7.53 5.69
C GLY A 189 9.28 7.16 4.40
N THR A 190 8.25 6.32 4.46
CA THR A 190 7.43 5.97 3.29
C THR A 190 6.19 6.85 3.21
N THR A 191 6.04 7.52 2.07
CA THR A 191 4.93 8.46 1.81
C THR A 191 4.24 8.14 0.50
N VAL A 192 2.97 8.54 0.38
CA VAL A 192 2.17 8.42 -0.85
C VAL A 192 2.02 9.79 -1.49
N ARG A 193 2.37 9.91 -2.76
CA ARG A 193 2.14 11.09 -3.60
C ARG A 193 1.01 10.80 -4.57
N LEU A 194 -0.08 11.55 -4.46
CA LEU A 194 -1.22 11.43 -5.37
C LEU A 194 -1.01 12.36 -6.57
N VAL A 195 -1.28 11.87 -7.77
CA VAL A 195 -1.18 12.65 -9.01
C VAL A 195 -2.53 12.67 -9.68
N ALA A 196 -3.04 13.83 -10.02
CA ALA A 196 -4.32 13.97 -10.70
C ALA A 196 -4.34 15.18 -11.65
N GLU A 197 -5.06 15.08 -12.74
CA GLU A 197 -5.51 16.22 -13.52
C GLU A 197 -6.82 16.71 -12.87
N PRO A 198 -6.88 17.97 -12.38
CA PRO A 198 -8.04 18.45 -11.64
C PRO A 198 -9.32 18.40 -12.47
N GLY A 199 -10.33 17.71 -11.93
CA GLY A 199 -11.63 17.49 -12.57
C GLY A 199 -12.54 16.63 -11.69
N PRO A 200 -13.84 16.49 -12.02
CA PRO A 200 -14.83 15.85 -11.15
C PRO A 200 -14.50 14.37 -10.86
N ALA A 201 -14.10 13.60 -11.87
CA ALA A 201 -13.75 12.18 -11.70
C ALA A 201 -12.46 12.00 -10.91
N ALA A 202 -11.50 12.91 -11.06
CA ALA A 202 -10.26 12.90 -10.32
C ALA A 202 -10.50 13.22 -8.84
N ALA A 203 -11.34 14.21 -8.52
CA ALA A 203 -11.68 14.58 -7.16
C ALA A 203 -12.28 13.39 -6.38
N GLU A 204 -13.22 12.66 -6.96
CA GLU A 204 -13.81 11.45 -6.36
C GLU A 204 -12.75 10.36 -6.10
N THR A 205 -11.90 10.11 -7.10
CA THR A 205 -10.81 9.13 -6.96
C THR A 205 -9.82 9.53 -5.86
N LEU A 206 -9.47 10.82 -5.76
CA LEU A 206 -8.55 11.32 -4.74
C LEU A 206 -9.14 11.23 -3.33
N ARG A 207 -10.43 11.54 -3.14
CA ARG A 207 -11.13 11.39 -1.85
C ARG A 207 -11.12 9.92 -1.41
N THR A 208 -11.46 9.01 -2.34
CA THR A 208 -11.40 7.57 -2.08
C THR A 208 -9.98 7.12 -1.75
N ALA A 209 -8.97 7.58 -2.50
CA ALA A 209 -7.58 7.24 -2.23
C ALA A 209 -7.12 7.76 -0.86
N ARG A 210 -7.47 9.00 -0.47
CA ARG A 210 -7.17 9.57 0.85
C ARG A 210 -7.72 8.70 1.98
N LEU A 211 -8.97 8.25 1.84
CA LEU A 211 -9.57 7.33 2.80
C LEU A 211 -8.78 6.01 2.89
N GLY A 212 -8.44 5.40 1.76
CA GLY A 212 -7.64 4.17 1.73
C GLY A 212 -6.24 4.33 2.32
N ILE A 213 -5.56 5.44 2.06
CA ILE A 213 -4.27 5.82 2.66
C ILE A 213 -4.40 5.87 4.19
N ALA A 214 -5.45 6.53 4.71
CA ALA A 214 -5.70 6.62 6.14
C ALA A 214 -6.03 5.25 6.78
N VAL A 215 -6.84 4.41 6.12
CA VAL A 215 -7.15 3.06 6.57
C VAL A 215 -5.88 2.20 6.62
N GLN A 216 -4.96 2.37 5.66
CA GLN A 216 -3.68 1.66 5.65
C GLN A 216 -2.60 2.32 6.53
N ARG A 217 -2.90 3.45 7.17
CA ARG A 217 -1.97 4.22 8.03
C ARG A 217 -0.72 4.68 7.28
N LEU A 218 -0.87 5.03 6.01
CA LEU A 218 0.20 5.59 5.20
C LEU A 218 0.23 7.11 5.33
N ALA A 219 1.41 7.72 5.20
CA ALA A 219 1.55 9.16 5.13
C ALA A 219 1.23 9.67 3.72
N LEU A 220 0.39 10.70 3.61
CA LEU A 220 0.15 11.40 2.35
C LEU A 220 1.16 12.53 2.23
N ASP A 221 2.04 12.48 1.24
CA ASP A 221 3.03 13.52 0.94
C ASP A 221 2.37 14.77 0.35
N ALA A 222 1.81 14.63 -0.83
CA ALA A 222 1.19 15.73 -1.55
C ALA A 222 0.18 15.21 -2.58
N VAL A 223 -0.70 16.10 -3.02
CA VAL A 223 -1.44 15.95 -4.28
C VAL A 223 -0.74 16.80 -5.35
N VAL A 224 -0.28 16.16 -6.41
CA VAL A 224 0.25 16.84 -7.60
C VAL A 224 -0.90 17.07 -8.57
N ALA A 225 -1.36 18.31 -8.65
CA ALA A 225 -2.33 18.77 -9.63
C ALA A 225 -1.60 18.98 -10.96
N ASN A 226 -1.63 17.96 -11.81
CA ASN A 226 -0.86 17.88 -13.04
C ASN A 226 -1.63 18.41 -14.25
N ARG A 227 -0.89 18.80 -15.30
CA ARG A 227 -1.45 19.26 -16.58
C ARG A 227 -2.35 20.48 -16.46
N LEU A 228 -1.97 21.43 -15.62
CA LEU A 228 -2.73 22.67 -15.49
C LEU A 228 -2.62 23.50 -16.77
N LEU A 229 -3.77 23.91 -17.28
CA LEU A 229 -3.87 24.75 -18.47
C LEU A 229 -3.47 26.20 -18.15
N PRO A 230 -2.92 26.94 -19.14
CA PRO A 230 -2.56 28.33 -18.95
C PRO A 230 -3.80 29.16 -18.60
N VAL A 231 -3.66 30.03 -17.59
CA VAL A 231 -4.77 30.85 -17.07
C VAL A 231 -5.27 31.87 -18.10
N GLU A 232 -4.35 32.49 -18.83
CA GLU A 232 -4.67 33.48 -19.83
C GLU A 232 -4.82 32.82 -21.20
N THR A 233 -6.02 32.91 -21.76
CA THR A 233 -6.31 32.43 -23.10
C THR A 233 -7.38 33.27 -23.74
N PRO A 234 -7.20 33.71 -25.02
CA PRO A 234 -8.21 34.43 -25.76
C PRO A 234 -9.32 33.54 -26.30
N ASP A 235 -9.17 32.21 -26.25
CA ASP A 235 -10.13 31.23 -26.72
C ASP A 235 -11.23 30.97 -25.66
N PRO A 236 -12.51 31.26 -25.94
CA PRO A 236 -13.60 31.06 -24.96
C PRO A 236 -13.82 29.62 -24.57
N TRP A 237 -13.58 28.66 -25.46
CA TRP A 237 -13.73 27.23 -25.15
C TRP A 237 -12.63 26.78 -24.16
N LEU A 238 -11.39 27.17 -24.44
CA LEU A 238 -10.28 26.89 -23.55
C LEU A 238 -10.45 27.60 -22.20
N ALA A 239 -10.95 28.84 -22.18
CA ALA A 239 -11.27 29.58 -20.96
C ALA A 239 -12.29 28.83 -20.08
N GLY A 240 -13.30 28.19 -20.69
CA GLY A 240 -14.24 27.34 -19.99
C GLY A 240 -13.59 26.12 -19.31
N LEU A 241 -12.66 25.45 -19.99
CA LEU A 241 -11.89 24.34 -19.42
C LEU A 241 -10.98 24.80 -18.27
N VAL A 242 -10.31 25.94 -18.44
CA VAL A 242 -9.45 26.54 -17.39
C VAL A 242 -10.30 26.86 -16.15
N ALA A 243 -11.47 27.48 -16.32
CA ALA A 243 -12.35 27.81 -15.21
C ALA A 243 -12.81 26.54 -14.45
N GLN A 244 -13.18 25.48 -15.17
CA GLN A 244 -13.56 24.19 -14.57
C GLN A 244 -12.37 23.58 -13.81
N GLN A 245 -11.19 23.57 -14.40
CA GLN A 245 -9.99 23.00 -13.79
C GLN A 245 -9.60 23.77 -12.52
N ARG A 246 -9.66 25.11 -12.56
CA ARG A 246 -9.39 25.98 -11.40
C ARG A 246 -10.36 25.72 -10.25
N LYS A 247 -11.66 25.62 -10.53
CA LYS A 247 -12.65 25.28 -9.51
C LYS A 247 -12.28 23.98 -8.77
N HIS A 248 -11.93 22.92 -9.50
CA HIS A 248 -11.54 21.67 -8.86
C HIS A 248 -10.20 21.74 -8.16
N LEU A 249 -9.27 22.56 -8.65
CA LEU A 249 -8.01 22.81 -7.97
C LEU A 249 -8.23 23.48 -6.61
N ASP A 250 -9.11 24.49 -6.55
CA ASP A 250 -9.47 25.20 -5.30
C ASP A 250 -10.16 24.23 -4.31
N GLU A 251 -11.03 23.35 -4.80
CA GLU A 251 -11.64 22.29 -3.99
C GLU A 251 -10.57 21.35 -3.39
N LEU A 252 -9.59 20.91 -4.20
CA LEU A 252 -8.49 20.08 -3.75
C LEU A 252 -7.62 20.81 -2.71
N ALA A 253 -7.33 22.09 -2.91
CA ALA A 253 -6.57 22.88 -1.97
C ALA A 253 -7.27 23.06 -0.61
N GLY A 254 -8.60 23.06 -0.61
CA GLY A 254 -9.39 23.05 0.63
C GLY A 254 -9.48 21.69 1.33
N GLU A 255 -9.32 20.58 0.58
CA GLU A 255 -9.46 19.23 1.13
C GLU A 255 -8.12 18.58 1.53
N PHE A 256 -7.02 18.92 0.85
CA PHE A 256 -5.71 18.29 1.05
C PHE A 256 -4.70 19.28 1.64
N PRO A 257 -3.84 18.85 2.57
CA PRO A 257 -2.92 19.74 3.27
C PRO A 257 -1.84 20.32 2.35
N VAL A 258 -1.43 19.57 1.33
CA VAL A 258 -0.41 19.98 0.36
C VAL A 258 -0.88 19.68 -1.06
N VAL A 259 -1.07 20.72 -1.86
CA VAL A 259 -1.35 20.62 -3.30
C VAL A 259 -0.25 21.33 -4.07
N ARG A 260 0.37 20.63 -5.02
CA ARG A 260 1.43 21.15 -5.87
C ARG A 260 0.93 21.29 -7.30
N GLU A 261 1.01 22.47 -7.84
CA GLU A 261 0.58 22.77 -9.20
C GLU A 261 1.68 22.44 -10.21
N VAL A 262 1.33 21.74 -11.29
CA VAL A 262 2.23 21.40 -12.40
C VAL A 262 1.57 21.79 -13.71
N ALA A 263 2.18 22.73 -14.41
CA ALA A 263 1.67 23.25 -15.67
C ALA A 263 1.78 22.22 -16.80
N HIS A 264 0.81 22.25 -17.71
CA HIS A 264 0.88 21.50 -18.96
C HIS A 264 1.92 22.11 -19.89
N LEU A 265 2.86 21.30 -20.38
CA LEU A 265 3.95 21.78 -21.27
C LEU A 265 3.51 22.06 -22.72
N GLY A 266 2.21 21.92 -23.04
CA GLY A 266 1.70 21.99 -24.42
C GLY A 266 1.94 20.72 -25.23
N ARG A 267 2.69 19.76 -24.70
CA ARG A 267 3.01 18.45 -25.28
C ARG A 267 3.36 17.45 -24.18
N ASP A 268 3.43 16.18 -24.53
CA ASP A 268 3.95 15.16 -23.62
C ASP A 268 5.44 15.38 -23.36
N PRO A 269 5.90 15.28 -22.10
CA PRO A 269 7.31 15.42 -21.72
C PRO A 269 8.20 14.41 -22.44
N ARG A 270 9.38 14.87 -22.87
CA ARG A 270 10.40 14.04 -23.53
C ARG A 270 11.77 14.33 -22.93
N GLY A 271 12.39 13.31 -22.33
CA GLY A 271 13.72 13.43 -21.75
C GLY A 271 13.77 14.31 -20.49
N ASP A 272 14.99 14.48 -19.99
CA ASP A 272 15.27 15.12 -18.69
C ASP A 272 14.87 16.61 -18.65
N ASP A 273 15.13 17.35 -19.72
CA ASP A 273 14.86 18.81 -19.77
C ASP A 273 13.37 19.13 -19.58
N ASP A 274 12.48 18.31 -20.17
CA ASP A 274 11.04 18.52 -19.99
C ASP A 274 10.59 18.09 -18.60
N LEU A 275 11.16 17.01 -18.05
CA LEU A 275 10.87 16.57 -16.69
C LEU A 275 11.28 17.61 -15.65
N GLU A 276 12.40 18.30 -15.86
CA GLU A 276 12.83 19.41 -15.00
C GLU A 276 11.89 20.60 -15.05
N ARG A 277 11.41 20.96 -16.25
CA ARG A 277 10.46 22.06 -16.42
C ARG A 277 9.15 21.85 -15.66
N LEU A 278 8.83 20.60 -15.29
CA LEU A 278 7.67 20.32 -14.44
C LEU A 278 7.84 20.87 -13.01
N GLY A 279 9.07 21.17 -12.58
CA GLY A 279 9.34 21.78 -11.26
C GLY A 279 8.93 20.90 -10.07
N ILE A 280 8.95 19.56 -10.23
CA ILE A 280 8.51 18.65 -9.19
C ILE A 280 9.58 18.51 -8.11
N ALA A 281 9.18 18.66 -6.85
CA ALA A 281 10.07 18.54 -5.72
C ALA A 281 10.56 17.10 -5.51
N SER A 282 11.83 16.96 -5.18
CA SER A 282 12.52 15.67 -4.98
C SER A 282 12.15 14.95 -3.69
N GLY A 283 11.70 15.69 -2.68
CA GLY A 283 11.42 15.13 -1.36
C GLY A 283 9.93 15.13 -1.00
N PRO A 284 9.54 14.29 -0.06
CA PRO A 284 8.24 14.44 0.57
C PRO A 284 8.20 15.72 1.40
N ASP A 285 7.05 16.36 1.42
CA ASP A 285 6.74 17.31 2.48
C ASP A 285 6.57 16.54 3.79
N GLU A 286 6.87 17.17 4.93
CA GLU A 286 6.62 16.57 6.24
C GLU A 286 5.11 16.43 6.45
N SER A 287 4.60 15.25 6.14
CA SER A 287 3.21 14.90 6.39
C SER A 287 3.14 13.85 7.49
N PRO A 288 2.48 14.16 8.62
CA PRO A 288 2.38 13.21 9.70
C PRO A 288 1.57 11.98 9.26
N VAL A 289 2.07 10.81 9.60
CA VAL A 289 1.28 9.57 9.46
C VAL A 289 0.03 9.70 10.33
N PRO A 290 -1.18 9.46 9.80
CA PRO A 290 -2.39 9.45 10.60
C PRO A 290 -2.24 8.44 11.75
N GLN A 291 -2.10 8.92 12.95
CA GLN A 291 -1.91 8.04 14.11
C GLN A 291 -3.27 7.61 14.67
N TRP A 292 -3.40 6.32 14.88
CA TRP A 292 -4.50 5.76 15.65
C TRP A 292 -4.13 5.84 17.12
N THR A 293 -4.81 6.69 17.86
CA THR A 293 -4.47 7.01 19.25
C THR A 293 -5.50 6.46 20.24
N ILE A 294 -5.04 6.10 21.42
CA ILE A 294 -5.92 5.74 22.54
C ILE A 294 -5.94 6.92 23.50
N GLU A 295 -7.12 7.43 23.75
CA GLU A 295 -7.39 8.43 24.78
C GLU A 295 -7.86 7.70 26.04
N ASP A 296 -7.17 7.93 27.16
CA ASP A 296 -7.55 7.37 28.45
C ASP A 296 -8.56 8.29 29.15
N ARG A 297 -9.79 7.81 29.26
CA ARG A 297 -10.90 8.48 29.96
C ARG A 297 -11.48 7.60 31.07
N LEU A 298 -10.66 6.71 31.63
CA LEU A 298 -11.10 5.81 32.71
C LEU A 298 -11.53 6.57 33.96
N ALA A 299 -10.86 7.66 34.28
CA ALA A 299 -11.18 8.45 35.46
C ALA A 299 -12.48 9.28 35.32
N GLU A 300 -12.89 9.61 34.11
CA GLU A 300 -14.03 10.50 33.82
C GLU A 300 -15.27 9.71 33.41
N ASP A 301 -15.10 8.81 32.44
CA ASP A 301 -16.21 8.10 31.76
C ASP A 301 -16.13 6.58 31.90
N ASP A 302 -15.13 6.05 32.62
CA ASP A 302 -14.82 4.61 32.75
C ASP A 302 -14.61 3.91 31.41
N VAL A 303 -14.01 4.61 30.43
CA VAL A 303 -13.73 4.07 29.08
C VAL A 303 -12.35 4.48 28.58
N LEU A 304 -11.80 3.64 27.68
CA LEU A 304 -10.73 3.98 26.75
C LEU A 304 -11.36 4.30 25.39
N VAL A 305 -10.92 5.38 24.75
CA VAL A 305 -11.43 5.77 23.42
C VAL A 305 -10.34 5.57 22.37
N TRP A 306 -10.57 4.68 21.43
CA TRP A 306 -9.66 4.49 20.30
C TRP A 306 -10.10 5.38 19.16
N ARG A 307 -9.23 6.32 18.75
CA ARG A 307 -9.48 7.34 17.73
C ARG A 307 -8.76 6.97 16.44
N LEU A 308 -9.50 6.82 15.35
CA LEU A 308 -9.02 6.47 14.03
C LEU A 308 -9.40 7.61 13.07
N PRO A 309 -8.44 8.43 12.63
CA PRO A 309 -8.68 9.42 11.56
C PRO A 309 -9.01 8.70 10.25
N LEU A 310 -10.21 8.93 9.73
CA LEU A 310 -10.74 8.34 8.50
C LEU A 310 -11.38 9.44 7.64
N PRO A 311 -10.58 10.32 7.01
CA PRO A 311 -11.09 11.47 6.28
C PRO A 311 -11.99 11.03 5.12
N GLY A 312 -13.17 11.63 5.05
CA GLY A 312 -14.18 11.30 4.04
C GLY A 312 -14.99 10.02 4.31
N ALA A 313 -14.82 9.37 5.46
CA ALA A 313 -15.65 8.23 5.85
C ALA A 313 -17.10 8.66 6.08
N VAL A 314 -18.05 7.84 5.64
CA VAL A 314 -19.49 8.01 5.86
C VAL A 314 -20.05 6.81 6.62
N LYS A 315 -21.10 7.04 7.42
CA LYS A 315 -21.68 6.00 8.30
C LYS A 315 -22.19 4.79 7.52
N ASP A 316 -22.85 5.01 6.40
CA ASP A 316 -23.44 3.94 5.59
C ASP A 316 -22.41 2.98 4.99
N GLY A 317 -21.16 3.45 4.84
CA GLY A 317 -20.03 2.65 4.35
C GLY A 317 -19.17 2.07 5.47
N LEU A 318 -19.56 2.21 6.76
CA LEU A 318 -18.77 1.80 7.90
C LEU A 318 -19.32 0.53 8.56
N ALA A 319 -18.49 -0.50 8.69
CA ALA A 319 -18.80 -1.68 9.48
C ALA A 319 -17.63 -2.05 10.40
N LEU A 320 -17.98 -2.40 11.64
CA LEU A 320 -17.02 -2.75 12.70
C LEU A 320 -17.41 -4.10 13.29
N VAL A 321 -16.45 -5.03 13.34
CA VAL A 321 -16.63 -6.34 13.98
C VAL A 321 -15.40 -6.65 14.82
N ARG A 322 -15.58 -6.86 16.12
CA ARG A 322 -14.52 -7.37 16.98
C ARG A 322 -14.52 -8.90 16.95
N ARG A 323 -13.35 -9.51 16.81
CA ARG A 323 -13.12 -10.94 16.95
C ARG A 323 -11.88 -11.18 17.82
N GLY A 324 -12.12 -11.54 19.08
CA GLY A 324 -11.01 -11.70 20.05
C GLY A 324 -10.17 -10.42 20.15
N ASP A 325 -8.90 -10.55 19.80
CA ASP A 325 -7.92 -9.46 19.85
C ASP A 325 -7.79 -8.67 18.54
N GLU A 326 -8.74 -8.82 17.61
CA GLU A 326 -8.74 -8.13 16.32
C GLU A 326 -10.01 -7.28 16.13
N LEU A 327 -9.86 -6.14 15.48
CA LEU A 327 -10.94 -5.31 14.97
C LEU A 327 -10.98 -5.42 13.45
N LEU A 328 -12.10 -5.89 12.90
CA LEU A 328 -12.38 -5.87 11.49
C LEU A 328 -13.05 -4.55 11.16
N LEU A 329 -12.35 -3.69 10.44
CA LEU A 329 -12.82 -2.39 9.99
C LEU A 329 -13.11 -2.44 8.49
N THR A 330 -14.33 -2.13 8.10
CA THR A 330 -14.70 -1.88 6.70
C THR A 330 -15.10 -0.41 6.57
N VAL A 331 -14.52 0.32 5.62
CA VAL A 331 -14.80 1.72 5.35
C VAL A 331 -14.86 1.93 3.84
N GLY A 332 -16.06 2.14 3.30
CA GLY A 332 -16.27 2.19 1.85
C GLY A 332 -15.73 0.92 1.17
N PRO A 333 -14.88 1.04 0.16
CA PRO A 333 -14.32 -0.11 -0.55
C PRO A 333 -13.16 -0.78 0.20
N PHE A 334 -12.69 -0.21 1.31
CA PHE A 334 -11.51 -0.69 2.03
C PHE A 334 -11.87 -1.55 3.23
N ARG A 335 -11.05 -2.57 3.45
CA ARG A 335 -11.16 -3.44 4.63
C ARG A 335 -9.80 -3.63 5.26
N ARG A 336 -9.71 -3.42 6.56
CA ARG A 336 -8.52 -3.70 7.35
C ARG A 336 -8.87 -4.53 8.59
N ILE A 337 -7.98 -5.42 8.96
CA ILE A 337 -8.06 -6.19 10.19
C ILE A 337 -6.90 -5.76 11.07
N ALA A 338 -7.20 -4.96 12.08
CA ALA A 338 -6.21 -4.40 12.98
C ALA A 338 -6.16 -5.18 14.29
N ALA A 339 -4.94 -5.49 14.75
CA ALA A 339 -4.76 -6.02 16.09
C ALA A 339 -5.12 -4.96 17.13
N LEU A 340 -5.88 -5.33 18.15
CA LEU A 340 -6.18 -4.43 19.27
C LEU A 340 -4.90 -4.15 20.06
N PRO A 341 -4.62 -2.88 20.39
CA PRO A 341 -3.61 -2.52 21.39
C PRO A 341 -3.82 -3.29 22.69
N SER A 342 -2.74 -3.57 23.42
CA SER A 342 -2.76 -4.44 24.60
C SER A 342 -3.79 -4.03 25.66
N ALA A 343 -3.96 -2.74 25.89
CA ALA A 343 -4.94 -2.19 26.82
C ALA A 343 -6.37 -2.56 26.41
N LEU A 344 -6.71 -2.45 25.11
CA LEU A 344 -8.06 -2.68 24.57
C LEU A 344 -8.44 -4.16 24.50
N ARG A 345 -7.47 -5.08 24.56
CA ARG A 345 -7.77 -6.53 24.58
C ARG A 345 -8.52 -6.95 25.83
N ARG A 346 -8.33 -6.21 26.94
CA ARG A 346 -8.97 -6.46 28.24
C ARG A 346 -10.25 -5.66 28.45
N CYS A 347 -10.81 -5.09 27.37
CA CYS A 347 -12.00 -4.25 27.41
C CYS A 347 -13.08 -4.83 26.51
N THR A 348 -14.31 -4.45 26.69
CA THR A 348 -15.46 -4.72 25.81
C THR A 348 -15.81 -3.46 25.03
N VAL A 349 -16.28 -3.61 23.76
CA VAL A 349 -16.73 -2.46 22.96
C VAL A 349 -18.10 -2.04 23.44
N THR A 350 -18.24 -0.77 23.86
CA THR A 350 -19.50 -0.20 24.35
C THR A 350 -20.19 0.71 23.32
N GLY A 351 -19.46 1.14 22.28
CA GLY A 351 -20.03 1.94 21.21
C GLY A 351 -19.00 2.45 20.23
N ALA A 352 -19.47 2.98 19.11
CA ALA A 352 -18.65 3.65 18.12
C ALA A 352 -19.38 4.88 17.55
N ARG A 353 -18.62 5.93 17.26
CA ARG A 353 -19.13 7.18 16.69
C ARG A 353 -18.18 7.65 15.59
N LEU A 354 -18.75 8.08 14.46
CA LEU A 354 -18.02 8.77 13.41
C LEU A 354 -18.42 10.26 13.45
N HIS A 355 -17.44 11.13 13.64
CA HIS A 355 -17.62 12.58 13.68
C HIS A 355 -16.40 13.26 13.05
N ASP A 356 -16.61 14.21 12.14
CA ASP A 356 -15.57 14.99 11.45
C ASP A 356 -14.42 14.15 10.88
N GLY A 357 -14.77 13.02 10.24
CA GLY A 357 -13.78 12.11 9.67
C GLY A 357 -12.92 11.37 10.71
N VAL A 358 -13.32 11.34 11.98
CA VAL A 358 -12.67 10.56 13.03
C VAL A 358 -13.65 9.50 13.55
N LEU A 359 -13.24 8.24 13.49
CA LEU A 359 -13.95 7.15 14.13
C LEU A 359 -13.45 6.99 15.56
N GLU A 360 -14.35 7.17 16.52
CA GLU A 360 -14.12 6.95 17.96
C GLU A 360 -14.79 5.64 18.36
N ILE A 361 -14.01 4.70 18.88
CA ILE A 361 -14.50 3.41 19.41
C ILE A 361 -14.29 3.41 20.91
N ARG A 362 -15.37 3.25 21.68
CA ARG A 362 -15.34 3.23 23.13
C ARG A 362 -15.21 1.81 23.66
N PHE A 363 -14.30 1.64 24.60
CA PHE A 363 -13.99 0.38 25.25
C PHE A 363 -14.11 0.53 26.75
N ALA A 364 -14.99 -0.23 27.40
CA ALA A 364 -15.05 -0.32 28.86
C ALA A 364 -14.22 -1.50 29.36
N PRO A 365 -13.55 -1.37 30.52
CA PRO A 365 -12.86 -2.47 31.16
C PRO A 365 -13.73 -3.70 31.34
N ASP A 366 -13.23 -4.88 30.95
CA ASP A 366 -13.93 -6.14 31.21
C ASP A 366 -13.66 -6.56 32.66
N PRO A 367 -14.70 -6.71 33.51
CA PRO A 367 -14.51 -7.02 34.92
C PRO A 367 -13.75 -8.32 35.20
N GLU A 368 -13.77 -9.26 34.22
CA GLU A 368 -13.08 -10.57 34.34
C GLU A 368 -11.60 -10.49 33.91
N LEU A 369 -11.25 -9.57 33.01
CA LEU A 369 -9.92 -9.46 32.39
C LEU A 369 -9.13 -8.26 32.86
N TRP A 370 -9.80 -7.22 33.38
CA TRP A 370 -9.14 -5.98 33.82
C TRP A 370 -8.43 -6.19 35.15
N PRO A 371 -7.19 -5.74 35.30
CA PRO A 371 -6.47 -5.87 36.59
C PRO A 371 -7.22 -5.10 37.68
N ARG A 372 -7.62 -5.80 38.74
CA ARG A 372 -8.14 -5.15 39.94
C ARG A 372 -7.00 -4.37 40.55
N GLY A 373 -7.13 -3.02 40.66
CA GLY A 373 -6.17 -2.19 41.36
C GLY A 373 -5.93 -2.78 42.78
N ARG A 374 -4.68 -2.90 43.14
CA ARG A 374 -4.27 -3.25 44.48
C ARG A 374 -4.42 -2.04 45.39
#